data_fc6718c272eb9247ebc911fd117ac52a
#
_entry.id   fc6718c272eb9247ebc911fd117ac52a
#
_cell.length_a   1.000
_cell.length_b   1.000
_cell.length_c   1.000
_cell.angle_alpha   90.00
_cell.angle_beta   90.00
_cell.angle_gamma   90.00
#
_symmetry.space_group_name_H-M   'P 1'
#
loop_
_entity.id
_entity.type
_entity.pdbx_description
1 polymer ?
#
loop_
_entity_poly.entity_id
_entity_poly.type
_entity_poly.pdbx_seq_one_letter_code
_entity_poly.pdbx_strand_id
1 'polypeptide(L)'
;QGAGYVAPNPMVGAVLVHQGKIIGEGYHQVYGKAHAEVNCIEQAIANGHAGKFPESVMYVTLEPCAHFGKTPPCADLIIHHRIAEVVIGSRDPFKQVDGKGIEKLQKAGIKVITGVLEKECLELNKRFFTFHTLHRPYVILKWAQTADARIGTINRRLLISNEYSNRLVHKWRSEEQAILIGTNTALADNPELTTRLWPGQSPIRLVIDMELKLPASLKIFAPEGRVIVFNTRKQGKENNIDYYQVTEDTSIVHQILNALRHFNIQSVLAEGGAQLLQSFID
;
A
#
# COMPACT_ATOMS: atom_id res chain seq x y z
N GLN A 1 10.22 -0.43 6.50
CA GLN A 1 9.43 -0.91 7.64
C GLN A 1 7.98 -0.44 7.42
N GLY A 2 6.98 -1.21 7.85
CA GLY A 2 5.55 -0.90 7.67
C GLY A 2 4.94 -1.32 6.32
N ALA A 3 5.71 -1.58 5.28
CA ALA A 3 5.18 -2.05 4.00
C ALA A 3 4.39 -3.35 4.16
N GLY A 4 3.21 -3.43 3.53
CA GLY A 4 2.29 -4.58 3.62
C GLY A 4 1.42 -4.63 4.88
N TYR A 5 1.65 -3.77 5.89
CA TYR A 5 0.92 -3.80 7.17
C TYR A 5 0.10 -2.54 7.47
N VAL A 6 0.45 -1.41 6.88
CA VAL A 6 -0.16 -0.12 7.22
C VAL A 6 -1.31 0.27 6.33
N ALA A 7 -1.41 -0.28 5.13
CA ALA A 7 -2.47 0.06 4.19
C ALA A 7 -3.87 -0.15 4.80
N PRO A 8 -4.83 0.76 4.57
CA PRO A 8 -4.80 1.87 3.63
C PRO A 8 -4.10 3.14 4.14
N ASN A 9 -3.51 3.14 5.33
CA ASN A 9 -2.72 4.28 5.82
C ASN A 9 -1.39 4.42 5.05
N PRO A 10 -0.82 5.64 4.99
CA PRO A 10 0.52 5.84 4.43
C PRO A 10 1.62 5.25 5.32
N MET A 11 2.76 4.98 4.72
CA MET A 11 3.99 4.67 5.46
C MET A 11 4.60 5.97 5.98
N VAL A 12 4.67 6.11 7.30
CA VAL A 12 5.23 7.30 7.94
C VAL A 12 6.36 6.90 8.87
N GLY A 13 7.44 7.68 8.87
CA GLY A 13 8.52 7.64 9.82
C GLY A 13 8.70 8.99 10.49
N ALA A 14 9.06 8.99 11.78
CA ALA A 14 9.38 10.19 12.55
C ALA A 14 10.67 10.02 13.34
N VAL A 15 11.44 11.09 13.43
CA VAL A 15 12.69 11.15 14.22
C VAL A 15 12.69 12.45 15.03
N LEU A 16 13.00 12.37 16.33
CA LEU A 16 13.14 13.51 17.20
C LEU A 16 14.62 13.76 17.50
N VAL A 17 15.07 14.96 17.22
CA VAL A 17 16.49 15.35 17.32
C VAL A 17 16.66 16.50 18.32
N HIS A 18 17.60 16.36 19.25
CA HIS A 18 18.01 17.40 20.18
C HIS A 18 19.52 17.60 20.07
N GLN A 19 19.96 18.84 19.80
CA GLN A 19 21.39 19.20 19.68
C GLN A 19 22.18 18.24 18.76
N GLY A 20 21.61 17.90 17.59
CA GLY A 20 22.22 17.02 16.60
C GLY A 20 22.20 15.53 16.94
N LYS A 21 21.59 15.13 18.06
CA LYS A 21 21.47 13.72 18.47
C LYS A 21 20.03 13.24 18.36
N ILE A 22 19.83 12.06 17.80
CA ILE A 22 18.54 11.39 17.80
C ILE A 22 18.20 10.98 19.22
N ILE A 23 17.06 11.43 19.75
CA ILE A 23 16.56 11.11 21.09
C ILE A 23 15.31 10.25 21.06
N GLY A 24 14.67 10.07 19.89
CA GLY A 24 13.56 9.19 19.64
C GLY A 24 13.37 8.96 18.16
N GLU A 25 12.88 7.78 17.80
CA GLU A 25 12.51 7.41 16.45
C GLU A 25 11.27 6.51 16.47
N GLY A 26 10.48 6.58 15.42
CA GLY A 26 9.27 5.77 15.29
C GLY A 26 8.79 5.67 13.85
N TYR A 27 8.01 4.64 13.57
CA TYR A 27 7.33 4.49 12.30
C TYR A 27 5.94 3.91 12.51
N HIS A 28 5.03 4.15 11.59
CA HIS A 28 3.71 3.52 11.59
C HIS A 28 3.87 2.04 11.26
N GLN A 29 3.52 1.17 12.20
CA GLN A 29 3.82 -0.26 12.12
C GLN A 29 2.68 -1.07 11.51
N VAL A 30 1.43 -0.79 11.94
CA VAL A 30 0.25 -1.57 11.57
C VAL A 30 -0.97 -0.67 11.51
N TYR A 31 -1.83 -0.88 10.54
CA TYR A 31 -3.10 -0.17 10.40
C TYR A 31 -3.92 -0.16 11.69
N GLY A 32 -4.38 1.02 12.08
CA GLY A 32 -5.20 1.22 13.29
C GLY A 32 -4.42 1.22 14.62
N LYS A 33 -3.09 1.13 14.58
CA LYS A 33 -2.20 1.31 15.72
C LYS A 33 -1.58 2.70 15.71
N ALA A 34 -0.68 2.97 16.69
CA ALA A 34 0.00 4.25 16.86
C ALA A 34 0.69 4.72 15.56
N HIS A 35 0.61 6.03 15.31
CA HIS A 35 1.32 6.67 14.22
C HIS A 35 2.81 6.83 14.53
N ALA A 36 3.60 7.20 13.54
CA ALA A 36 5.05 7.33 13.67
C ALA A 36 5.46 8.33 14.75
N GLU A 37 4.76 9.46 14.82
CA GLU A 37 5.00 10.54 15.76
C GLU A 37 4.75 10.07 17.21
N VAL A 38 3.70 9.30 17.42
CA VAL A 38 3.37 8.70 18.73
C VAL A 38 4.49 7.76 19.16
N ASN A 39 4.86 6.81 18.30
CA ASN A 39 5.93 5.84 18.60
C ASN A 39 7.27 6.55 18.86
N CYS A 40 7.57 7.62 18.10
CA CYS A 40 8.79 8.42 18.28
C CYS A 40 8.82 9.13 19.64
N ILE A 41 7.71 9.79 20.00
CA ILE A 41 7.59 10.52 21.27
C ILE A 41 7.63 9.54 22.45
N GLU A 42 6.88 8.44 22.39
CA GLU A 42 6.87 7.41 23.42
C GLU A 42 8.25 6.80 23.65
N GLN A 43 8.99 6.50 22.57
CA GLN A 43 10.36 6.02 22.67
C GLN A 43 11.28 7.07 23.35
N ALA A 44 11.17 8.34 22.96
CA ALA A 44 11.97 9.40 23.58
C ALA A 44 11.65 9.57 25.07
N ILE A 45 10.37 9.44 25.47
CA ILE A 45 9.96 9.45 26.88
C ILE A 45 10.54 8.26 27.64
N ALA A 46 10.44 7.05 27.08
CA ALA A 46 10.99 5.84 27.69
C ALA A 46 12.50 5.91 27.90
N ASN A 47 13.21 6.64 27.02
CA ASN A 47 14.65 6.91 27.13
C ASN A 47 14.99 8.09 28.08
N GLY A 48 14.01 8.68 28.77
CA GLY A 48 14.23 9.76 29.74
C GLY A 48 14.47 11.15 29.10
N HIS A 49 14.02 11.36 27.85
CA HIS A 49 14.30 12.59 27.10
C HIS A 49 13.14 13.60 27.06
N ALA A 50 12.05 13.39 27.80
CA ALA A 50 10.86 14.24 27.78
C ALA A 50 11.17 15.74 28.05
N GLY A 51 12.09 16.04 28.95
CA GLY A 51 12.50 17.43 29.26
C GLY A 51 13.21 18.17 28.12
N LYS A 52 13.64 17.47 27.05
CA LYS A 52 14.36 18.05 25.89
C LYS A 52 13.44 18.47 24.75
N PHE A 53 12.17 18.11 24.78
CA PHE A 53 11.24 18.34 23.67
C PHE A 53 11.10 19.81 23.27
N PRO A 54 11.05 20.80 24.20
CA PRO A 54 10.96 22.23 23.83
C PRO A 54 12.17 22.78 23.06
N GLU A 55 13.28 22.05 23.03
CA GLU A 55 14.50 22.40 22.30
C GLU A 55 14.81 21.43 21.17
N SER A 56 13.84 20.56 20.81
CA SER A 56 14.02 19.50 19.84
C SER A 56 13.32 19.82 18.51
N VAL A 57 13.81 19.19 17.45
CA VAL A 57 13.23 19.22 16.10
C VAL A 57 12.69 17.84 15.78
N MET A 58 11.42 17.76 15.37
CA MET A 58 10.82 16.54 14.84
C MET A 58 10.89 16.53 13.33
N TYR A 59 11.48 15.51 12.76
CA TYR A 59 11.46 15.22 11.34
C TYR A 59 10.41 14.14 11.08
N VAL A 60 9.49 14.37 10.14
CA VAL A 60 8.44 13.42 9.77
C VAL A 60 8.28 13.35 8.26
N THR A 61 8.13 12.17 7.72
CA THR A 61 8.07 11.97 6.26
C THR A 61 6.78 12.45 5.61
N LEU A 62 5.70 12.59 6.39
CA LEU A 62 4.39 13.06 5.93
C LEU A 62 3.80 14.04 6.95
N GLU A 63 2.96 14.95 6.49
CA GLU A 63 2.23 15.90 7.32
C GLU A 63 1.52 15.23 8.51
N PRO A 64 1.73 15.69 9.76
CA PRO A 64 1.03 15.16 10.94
C PRO A 64 -0.48 15.38 10.84
N CYS A 65 -1.26 14.34 11.11
CA CYS A 65 -2.71 14.43 11.02
C CYS A 65 -3.30 15.44 12.02
N ALA A 66 -4.39 16.13 11.60
CA ALA A 66 -5.11 17.13 12.38
C ALA A 66 -6.52 16.72 12.78
N HIS A 67 -7.02 15.59 12.28
CA HIS A 67 -8.36 15.09 12.55
C HIS A 67 -8.35 13.91 13.51
N PHE A 68 -9.43 13.74 14.27
CA PHE A 68 -9.65 12.55 15.05
C PHE A 68 -10.04 11.39 14.13
N GLY A 69 -9.17 10.37 14.09
CA GLY A 69 -9.44 9.11 13.44
C GLY A 69 -9.66 8.00 14.48
N LYS A 70 -8.97 6.88 14.33
CA LYS A 70 -8.91 5.82 15.37
C LYS A 70 -8.04 6.22 16.55
N THR A 71 -7.17 7.19 16.37
CA THR A 71 -6.26 7.76 17.38
C THR A 71 -6.42 9.30 17.41
N PRO A 72 -6.06 9.96 18.53
CA PRO A 72 -5.99 11.42 18.57
C PRO A 72 -5.03 11.99 17.52
N PRO A 73 -5.23 13.24 17.07
CA PRO A 73 -4.38 13.87 16.07
C PRO A 73 -2.91 14.01 16.50
N CYS A 74 -1.98 13.64 15.62
CA CYS A 74 -0.55 13.78 15.91
C CYS A 74 -0.12 15.25 16.07
N ALA A 75 -0.76 16.17 15.35
CA ALA A 75 -0.49 17.60 15.53
C ALA A 75 -0.78 18.07 16.99
N ASP A 76 -1.86 17.54 17.62
CA ASP A 76 -2.17 17.87 19.01
C ASP A 76 -1.13 17.30 19.98
N LEU A 77 -0.65 16.09 19.72
CA LEU A 77 0.40 15.46 20.53
C LEU A 77 1.71 16.27 20.47
N ILE A 78 2.10 16.70 19.28
CA ILE A 78 3.30 17.54 19.06
C ILE A 78 3.18 18.87 19.84
N ILE A 79 2.01 19.52 19.76
CA ILE A 79 1.71 20.78 20.49
C ILE A 79 1.74 20.53 22.00
N HIS A 80 1.10 19.48 22.49
CA HIS A 80 1.06 19.11 23.90
C HIS A 80 2.48 18.98 24.49
N HIS A 81 3.36 18.33 23.75
CA HIS A 81 4.75 18.14 24.15
C HIS A 81 5.66 19.35 23.90
N ARG A 82 5.13 20.45 23.34
CA ARG A 82 5.86 21.71 23.06
C ARG A 82 7.12 21.50 22.22
N ILE A 83 7.08 20.60 21.23
CA ILE A 83 8.20 20.40 20.32
C ILE A 83 8.43 21.70 19.54
N ALA A 84 9.67 22.23 19.55
CA ALA A 84 9.95 23.58 19.05
C ALA A 84 9.80 23.75 17.54
N GLU A 85 10.16 22.73 16.79
CA GLU A 85 10.19 22.76 15.32
C GLU A 85 9.78 21.43 14.73
N VAL A 86 9.05 21.46 13.61
CA VAL A 86 8.67 20.27 12.84
C VAL A 86 9.10 20.44 11.38
N VAL A 87 9.87 19.45 10.90
CA VAL A 87 10.33 19.37 9.52
C VAL A 87 9.56 18.26 8.83
N ILE A 88 8.80 18.62 7.80
CA ILE A 88 7.86 17.74 7.09
C ILE A 88 8.39 17.42 5.69
N GLY A 89 8.47 16.15 5.33
CA GLY A 89 8.90 15.70 4.01
C GLY A 89 7.89 16.08 2.94
N SER A 90 6.65 15.61 3.05
CA SER A 90 5.60 15.91 2.08
C SER A 90 4.28 16.28 2.76
N ARG A 91 3.46 17.08 2.06
CA ARG A 91 2.08 17.37 2.46
C ARG A 91 1.19 16.17 2.21
N ASP A 92 0.21 15.94 3.07
CA ASP A 92 -0.73 14.84 2.91
C ASP A 92 -1.79 15.20 1.84
N PRO A 93 -2.00 14.39 0.79
CA PRO A 93 -2.99 14.65 -0.26
C PRO A 93 -4.43 14.34 0.19
N PHE A 94 -4.62 13.73 1.34
CA PHE A 94 -5.94 13.35 1.84
C PHE A 94 -6.72 14.59 2.29
N LYS A 95 -7.87 14.86 1.68
CA LYS A 95 -8.67 16.09 1.89
C LYS A 95 -8.98 16.44 3.35
N GLN A 96 -9.01 15.46 4.25
CA GLN A 96 -9.24 15.71 5.67
C GLN A 96 -8.00 16.24 6.40
N VAL A 97 -6.80 16.01 5.85
CA VAL A 97 -5.51 16.48 6.37
C VAL A 97 -5.05 17.71 5.59
N ASP A 98 -4.70 17.55 4.36
CA ASP A 98 -4.33 18.52 3.31
C ASP A 98 -4.01 19.95 3.81
N GLY A 99 -2.90 20.10 4.51
CA GLY A 99 -2.40 21.37 5.07
C GLY A 99 -2.93 21.73 6.46
N LYS A 100 -3.96 21.06 6.98
CA LYS A 100 -4.56 21.39 8.28
C LYS A 100 -3.65 21.08 9.46
N GLY A 101 -2.82 20.03 9.35
CA GLY A 101 -1.81 19.71 10.33
C GLY A 101 -0.74 20.78 10.41
N ILE A 102 -0.25 21.23 9.26
CA ILE A 102 0.71 22.34 9.12
C ILE A 102 0.13 23.60 9.74
N GLU A 103 -1.08 24.02 9.33
CA GLU A 103 -1.73 25.22 9.87
C GLU A 103 -1.93 25.14 11.39
N LYS A 104 -2.30 24.00 11.92
CA LYS A 104 -2.53 23.78 13.35
C LYS A 104 -1.25 23.96 14.15
N LEU A 105 -0.14 23.37 13.69
CA LEU A 105 1.18 23.53 14.29
C LEU A 105 1.64 24.99 14.26
N GLN A 106 1.51 25.68 13.11
CA GLN A 106 1.87 27.09 12.97
C GLN A 106 1.04 28.01 13.87
N LYS A 107 -0.29 27.80 13.96
CA LYS A 107 -1.17 28.56 14.87
C LYS A 107 -0.81 28.37 16.35
N ALA A 108 -0.21 27.24 16.71
CA ALA A 108 0.31 26.97 18.05
C ALA A 108 1.71 27.56 18.30
N GLY A 109 2.28 28.30 17.34
CA GLY A 109 3.60 28.92 17.45
C GLY A 109 4.77 27.96 17.17
N ILE A 110 4.53 26.76 16.66
CA ILE A 110 5.57 25.81 16.29
C ILE A 110 6.14 26.21 14.93
N LYS A 111 7.47 26.25 14.80
CA LYS A 111 8.14 26.48 13.53
C LYS A 111 7.97 25.25 12.63
N VAL A 112 7.45 25.43 11.42
CA VAL A 112 7.22 24.35 10.47
C VAL A 112 8.00 24.60 9.18
N ILE A 113 8.81 23.62 8.77
CA ILE A 113 9.52 23.58 7.48
C ILE A 113 8.93 22.43 6.68
N THR A 114 8.64 22.65 5.40
CA THR A 114 8.04 21.62 4.51
C THR A 114 8.90 21.36 3.28
N GLY A 115 8.73 20.22 2.64
CA GLY A 115 9.40 19.88 1.37
C GLY A 115 10.82 19.34 1.51
N VAL A 116 11.23 18.94 2.70
CA VAL A 116 12.56 18.35 2.91
C VAL A 116 12.55 16.89 2.49
N LEU A 117 13.40 16.51 1.51
CA LEU A 117 13.41 15.19 0.87
C LEU A 117 12.03 14.82 0.30
N GLU A 118 11.31 15.81 -0.25
CA GLU A 118 9.93 15.63 -0.71
C GLU A 118 9.82 14.51 -1.74
N LYS A 119 10.75 14.44 -2.70
CA LYS A 119 10.75 13.42 -3.75
C LYS A 119 10.83 12.00 -3.18
N GLU A 120 11.69 11.80 -2.20
CA GLU A 120 11.87 10.52 -1.52
C GLU A 120 10.64 10.16 -0.69
N CYS A 121 10.03 11.13 -0.04
CA CYS A 121 8.80 10.95 0.75
C CYS A 121 7.60 10.62 -0.15
N LEU A 122 7.49 11.25 -1.32
CA LEU A 122 6.48 10.93 -2.33
C LEU A 122 6.67 9.52 -2.89
N GLU A 123 7.91 9.13 -3.23
CA GLU A 123 8.21 7.78 -3.72
C GLU A 123 7.91 6.71 -2.66
N LEU A 124 8.24 6.97 -1.38
CA LEU A 124 7.89 6.09 -0.26
C LEU A 124 6.39 5.79 -0.24
N ASN A 125 5.56 6.80 -0.48
CA ASN A 125 4.10 6.72 -0.39
C ASN A 125 3.39 6.76 -1.75
N LYS A 126 4.05 6.38 -2.85
CA LYS A 126 3.49 6.47 -4.22
C LYS A 126 2.14 5.76 -4.37
N ARG A 127 1.88 4.67 -3.64
CA ARG A 127 0.60 3.95 -3.63
C ARG A 127 -0.51 4.83 -3.06
N PHE A 128 -0.26 5.41 -1.90
CA PHE A 128 -1.17 6.31 -1.20
C PHE A 128 -1.43 7.60 -2.01
N PHE A 129 -0.38 8.25 -2.52
CA PHE A 129 -0.52 9.45 -3.35
C PHE A 129 -1.29 9.15 -4.63
N THR A 130 -0.95 8.09 -5.38
CA THR A 130 -1.68 7.70 -6.59
C THR A 130 -3.17 7.51 -6.30
N PHE A 131 -3.50 6.82 -5.22
CA PHE A 131 -4.89 6.54 -4.85
C PHE A 131 -5.69 7.81 -4.55
N HIS A 132 -5.12 8.75 -3.81
CA HIS A 132 -5.82 9.96 -3.38
C HIS A 132 -5.80 11.09 -4.40
N THR A 133 -4.76 11.20 -5.24
CA THR A 133 -4.63 12.27 -6.24
C THR A 133 -5.14 11.87 -7.63
N LEU A 134 -4.83 10.64 -8.07
CA LEU A 134 -5.25 10.14 -9.38
C LEU A 134 -6.52 9.28 -9.33
N HIS A 135 -7.07 9.08 -8.12
CA HIS A 135 -8.32 8.35 -7.90
C HIS A 135 -8.34 6.92 -8.48
N ARG A 136 -7.20 6.25 -8.48
CA ARG A 136 -7.01 4.86 -8.90
C ARG A 136 -5.93 4.17 -8.05
N PRO A 137 -5.90 2.83 -7.99
CA PRO A 137 -4.80 2.13 -7.37
C PRO A 137 -3.48 2.35 -8.12
N TYR A 138 -2.38 2.20 -7.42
CA TYR A 138 -1.05 2.07 -8.02
C TYR A 138 -0.94 0.68 -8.65
N VAL A 139 -0.64 0.64 -9.96
CA VAL A 139 -0.56 -0.62 -10.72
C VAL A 139 0.90 -1.00 -10.94
N ILE A 140 1.23 -2.25 -10.65
CA ILE A 140 2.52 -2.83 -10.95
C ILE A 140 2.30 -3.98 -11.93
N LEU A 141 2.94 -3.91 -13.09
CA LEU A 141 2.94 -4.98 -14.07
C LEU A 141 4.20 -5.82 -13.87
N LYS A 142 4.03 -7.11 -13.64
CA LYS A 142 5.15 -8.05 -13.41
C LYS A 142 5.05 -9.22 -14.38
N TRP A 143 6.14 -9.46 -15.09
CA TRP A 143 6.30 -10.67 -15.89
C TRP A 143 7.73 -11.19 -15.78
N ALA A 144 7.93 -12.42 -16.21
CA ALA A 144 9.22 -13.01 -16.48
C ALA A 144 9.31 -13.34 -17.96
N GLN A 145 10.46 -13.12 -18.57
CA GLN A 145 10.70 -13.43 -19.97
C GLN A 145 12.04 -14.12 -20.18
N THR A 146 12.13 -14.93 -21.21
CA THR A 146 13.37 -15.52 -21.69
C THR A 146 14.21 -14.47 -22.44
N ALA A 147 15.46 -14.81 -22.79
CA ALA A 147 16.34 -13.92 -23.55
C ALA A 147 15.76 -13.56 -24.94
N ASP A 148 14.94 -14.45 -25.52
CA ASP A 148 14.21 -14.22 -26.78
C ASP A 148 12.78 -13.63 -26.54
N ALA A 149 12.56 -12.96 -25.38
CA ALA A 149 11.36 -12.22 -25.01
C ALA A 149 10.06 -13.05 -24.89
N ARG A 150 10.14 -14.36 -24.71
CA ARG A 150 8.95 -15.20 -24.47
C ARG A 150 8.60 -15.20 -22.99
N ILE A 151 7.32 -15.00 -22.67
CA ILE A 151 6.80 -15.04 -21.30
C ILE A 151 6.17 -16.37 -20.90
N GLY A 152 6.07 -17.33 -21.83
CA GLY A 152 5.54 -18.65 -21.60
C GLY A 152 5.48 -19.47 -22.89
N THR A 153 5.03 -20.74 -22.78
CA THR A 153 4.76 -21.63 -23.91
C THR A 153 3.37 -22.25 -23.73
N ILE A 154 2.73 -22.63 -24.85
CA ILE A 154 1.35 -23.17 -24.84
C ILE A 154 1.27 -24.56 -24.21
N ASN A 155 2.29 -25.41 -24.43
CA ASN A 155 2.20 -26.85 -24.15
C ASN A 155 3.02 -27.33 -22.94
N ARG A 156 3.78 -26.46 -22.30
CA ARG A 156 4.56 -26.84 -21.10
C ARG A 156 4.86 -25.63 -20.24
N ARG A 157 4.94 -25.86 -18.93
CA ARG A 157 5.42 -24.85 -18.00
C ARG A 157 6.89 -24.55 -18.26
N LEU A 158 7.22 -23.29 -18.51
CA LEU A 158 8.58 -22.80 -18.66
C LEU A 158 9.04 -22.14 -17.36
N LEU A 159 10.06 -22.69 -16.72
CA LEU A 159 10.66 -22.08 -15.54
C LEU A 159 11.69 -21.06 -15.98
N ILE A 160 11.31 -19.78 -15.98
CA ILE A 160 12.16 -18.67 -16.40
C ILE A 160 12.92 -18.08 -15.19
N SER A 161 12.28 -18.06 -14.04
CA SER A 161 12.82 -17.44 -12.82
C SER A 161 13.55 -18.46 -11.95
N ASN A 162 14.66 -18.03 -11.33
CA ASN A 162 15.37 -18.80 -10.33
C ASN A 162 14.76 -18.60 -8.93
N GLU A 163 15.34 -19.27 -7.92
CA GLU A 163 14.87 -19.20 -6.54
C GLU A 163 14.95 -17.79 -5.94
N TYR A 164 15.98 -17.01 -6.26
CA TYR A 164 16.14 -15.63 -5.77
C TYR A 164 15.06 -14.71 -6.35
N SER A 165 14.81 -14.80 -7.65
CA SER A 165 13.74 -14.07 -8.32
C SER A 165 12.38 -14.45 -7.76
N ASN A 166 12.14 -15.73 -7.45
CA ASN A 166 10.92 -16.20 -6.83
C ASN A 166 10.73 -15.62 -5.42
N ARG A 167 11.80 -15.57 -4.61
CA ARG A 167 11.74 -14.90 -3.29
C ARG A 167 11.41 -13.42 -3.41
N LEU A 168 12.00 -12.72 -4.39
CA LEU A 168 11.71 -11.32 -4.67
C LEU A 168 10.24 -11.10 -5.04
N VAL A 169 9.67 -11.97 -5.87
CA VAL A 169 8.23 -11.95 -6.21
C VAL A 169 7.36 -12.09 -4.96
N HIS A 170 7.72 -12.99 -4.04
CA HIS A 170 6.99 -13.15 -2.79
C HIS A 170 7.14 -11.93 -1.87
N LYS A 171 8.28 -11.24 -1.89
CA LYS A 171 8.45 -9.95 -1.23
C LYS A 171 7.47 -8.91 -1.81
N TRP A 172 7.42 -8.74 -3.12
CA TRP A 172 6.47 -7.82 -3.75
C TRP A 172 5.01 -8.15 -3.41
N ARG A 173 4.64 -9.43 -3.40
CA ARG A 173 3.29 -9.87 -2.97
C ARG A 173 2.99 -9.48 -1.53
N SER A 174 3.99 -9.46 -0.65
CA SER A 174 3.78 -9.04 0.76
C SER A 174 3.65 -7.53 0.92
N GLU A 175 4.09 -6.75 -0.07
CA GLU A 175 4.06 -5.29 -0.05
C GLU A 175 2.81 -4.70 -0.71
N GLU A 176 2.12 -5.49 -1.58
CA GLU A 176 0.96 -5.03 -2.33
C GLU A 176 -0.35 -5.54 -1.73
N GLN A 177 -1.41 -4.71 -1.79
CA GLN A 177 -2.71 -5.08 -1.22
C GLN A 177 -3.44 -6.17 -2.03
N ALA A 178 -3.24 -6.20 -3.35
CA ALA A 178 -3.91 -7.17 -4.22
C ALA A 178 -2.99 -7.70 -5.33
N ILE A 179 -3.32 -8.90 -5.81
CA ILE A 179 -2.66 -9.54 -6.96
C ILE A 179 -3.70 -9.96 -7.99
N LEU A 180 -3.48 -9.63 -9.25
CA LEU A 180 -4.42 -9.86 -10.35
C LEU A 180 -3.85 -10.81 -11.39
N ILE A 181 -4.65 -11.78 -11.80
CA ILE A 181 -4.37 -12.66 -12.95
C ILE A 181 -5.60 -12.79 -13.86
N GLY A 182 -5.37 -13.21 -15.10
CA GLY A 182 -6.43 -13.55 -16.04
C GLY A 182 -6.83 -15.03 -15.97
N THR A 183 -7.97 -15.37 -16.60
CA THR A 183 -8.54 -16.74 -16.69
C THR A 183 -7.52 -17.77 -17.18
N ASN A 184 -6.82 -17.47 -18.27
CA ASN A 184 -5.87 -18.42 -18.88
C ASN A 184 -4.69 -18.73 -17.93
N THR A 185 -4.20 -17.74 -17.18
CA THR A 185 -3.14 -17.96 -16.18
C THR A 185 -3.65 -18.81 -15.02
N ALA A 186 -4.88 -18.57 -14.57
CA ALA A 186 -5.49 -19.36 -13.50
C ALA A 186 -5.61 -20.84 -13.89
N LEU A 187 -6.02 -21.11 -15.13
CA LEU A 187 -6.17 -22.48 -15.66
C LEU A 187 -4.82 -23.17 -15.90
N ALA A 188 -3.87 -22.46 -16.53
CA ALA A 188 -2.58 -23.05 -16.92
C ALA A 188 -1.67 -23.35 -15.74
N ASP A 189 -1.59 -22.41 -14.77
CA ASP A 189 -0.60 -22.47 -13.69
C ASP A 189 -1.20 -22.93 -12.36
N ASN A 190 -2.54 -22.87 -12.19
CA ASN A 190 -3.24 -23.12 -10.92
C ASN A 190 -2.50 -22.50 -9.71
N PRO A 191 -2.22 -21.18 -9.74
CA PRO A 191 -1.34 -20.55 -8.76
C PRO A 191 -2.08 -20.29 -7.44
N GLU A 192 -1.33 -20.36 -6.33
CA GLU A 192 -1.86 -19.98 -5.01
C GLU A 192 -1.91 -18.47 -4.80
N LEU A 193 -1.01 -17.73 -5.45
CA LEU A 193 -0.83 -16.27 -5.33
C LEU A 193 -0.57 -15.77 -3.89
N THR A 194 -0.05 -16.66 -3.04
CA THR A 194 0.25 -16.36 -1.63
C THR A 194 1.69 -15.90 -1.44
N THR A 195 1.95 -15.31 -0.27
CA THR A 195 3.28 -14.95 0.23
C THR A 195 3.78 -16.08 1.13
N ARG A 196 4.63 -16.99 0.62
CA ARG A 196 5.16 -18.14 1.38
C ARG A 196 6.69 -18.23 1.44
N LEU A 197 7.39 -17.55 0.53
CA LEU A 197 8.86 -17.50 0.49
C LEU A 197 9.43 -16.19 1.04
N TRP A 198 8.58 -15.34 1.63
CA TRP A 198 8.93 -14.07 2.26
C TRP A 198 8.01 -13.79 3.45
N PRO A 199 8.51 -13.19 4.54
CA PRO A 199 7.66 -12.77 5.66
C PRO A 199 6.65 -11.72 5.20
N GLY A 200 5.41 -11.80 5.70
CA GLY A 200 4.36 -10.82 5.41
C GLY A 200 3.01 -11.43 5.12
N GLN A 201 2.03 -10.55 4.89
CA GLN A 201 0.66 -10.96 4.57
C GLN A 201 0.53 -11.34 3.09
N SER A 202 -0.37 -12.27 2.80
CA SER A 202 -0.74 -12.57 1.42
C SER A 202 -1.71 -11.51 0.89
N PRO A 203 -1.56 -11.09 -0.39
CA PRO A 203 -2.46 -10.12 -1.01
C PRO A 203 -3.85 -10.67 -1.24
N ILE A 204 -4.84 -9.79 -1.41
CA ILE A 204 -6.16 -10.13 -1.92
C ILE A 204 -6.00 -10.69 -3.34
N ARG A 205 -6.56 -11.86 -3.60
CA ARG A 205 -6.48 -12.52 -4.90
C ARG A 205 -7.58 -12.00 -5.81
N LEU A 206 -7.20 -11.52 -6.99
CA LEU A 206 -8.10 -11.00 -8.01
C LEU A 206 -7.98 -11.86 -9.26
N VAL A 207 -9.11 -12.25 -9.84
CA VAL A 207 -9.13 -12.98 -11.10
C VAL A 207 -10.19 -12.46 -12.04
N ILE A 208 -9.86 -12.37 -13.32
CA ILE A 208 -10.83 -12.12 -14.38
C ILE A 208 -11.36 -13.46 -14.85
N ASP A 209 -12.65 -13.69 -14.68
CA ASP A 209 -13.38 -14.88 -15.16
C ASP A 209 -14.75 -14.46 -15.70
N MET A 210 -14.74 -13.88 -16.89
CA MET A 210 -15.92 -13.22 -17.48
C MET A 210 -17.16 -14.11 -17.47
N GLU A 211 -17.00 -15.39 -17.76
CA GLU A 211 -18.10 -16.36 -17.92
C GLU A 211 -18.28 -17.29 -16.70
N LEU A 212 -17.52 -17.09 -15.61
CA LEU A 212 -17.49 -17.99 -14.45
C LEU A 212 -17.18 -19.44 -14.82
N LYS A 213 -16.16 -19.65 -15.67
CA LYS A 213 -15.73 -20.97 -16.19
C LYS A 213 -14.61 -21.61 -15.38
N LEU A 214 -14.01 -20.88 -14.44
CA LEU A 214 -12.93 -21.42 -13.62
C LEU A 214 -13.46 -22.48 -12.65
N PRO A 215 -12.84 -23.68 -12.61
CA PRO A 215 -13.21 -24.70 -11.65
C PRO A 215 -13.02 -24.21 -10.20
N ALA A 216 -13.99 -24.49 -9.34
CA ALA A 216 -13.92 -24.13 -7.92
C ALA A 216 -12.76 -24.82 -7.17
N SER A 217 -12.19 -25.89 -7.75
CA SER A 217 -11.04 -26.62 -7.20
C SER A 217 -9.70 -25.93 -7.39
N LEU A 218 -9.65 -24.83 -8.15
CA LEU A 218 -8.40 -24.07 -8.32
C LEU A 218 -7.92 -23.46 -7.00
N LYS A 219 -6.62 -23.48 -6.79
CA LYS A 219 -5.97 -22.96 -5.58
C LYS A 219 -6.25 -21.49 -5.32
N ILE A 220 -6.55 -20.69 -6.34
CA ILE A 220 -6.94 -19.28 -6.19
C ILE A 220 -8.19 -19.11 -5.34
N PHE A 221 -9.10 -20.11 -5.32
CA PHE A 221 -10.33 -20.11 -4.52
C PHE A 221 -10.18 -20.74 -3.14
N ALA A 222 -8.96 -21.10 -2.72
CA ALA A 222 -8.71 -21.62 -1.38
C ALA A 222 -9.34 -20.71 -0.30
N PRO A 223 -9.89 -21.28 0.79
CA PRO A 223 -10.70 -20.54 1.77
C PRO A 223 -9.94 -19.46 2.54
N GLU A 224 -8.62 -19.56 2.59
CA GLU A 224 -7.76 -18.58 3.27
C GLU A 224 -7.63 -17.30 2.44
N GLY A 225 -8.00 -16.18 3.04
CA GLY A 225 -7.92 -14.85 2.41
C GLY A 225 -9.05 -14.57 1.43
N ARG A 226 -9.17 -13.31 1.09
CA ARG A 226 -10.22 -12.76 0.23
C ARG A 226 -9.92 -12.99 -1.25
N VAL A 227 -10.95 -13.28 -2.02
CA VAL A 227 -10.91 -13.40 -3.49
C VAL A 227 -11.91 -12.44 -4.09
N ILE A 228 -11.57 -11.76 -5.18
CA ILE A 228 -12.51 -10.97 -5.99
C ILE A 228 -12.51 -11.52 -7.41
N VAL A 229 -13.67 -11.88 -7.92
CA VAL A 229 -13.87 -12.41 -9.27
C VAL A 229 -14.58 -11.37 -10.13
N PHE A 230 -13.90 -10.86 -11.15
CA PHE A 230 -14.50 -9.96 -12.13
C PHE A 230 -15.17 -10.77 -13.25
N ASN A 231 -16.48 -10.58 -13.43
CA ASN A 231 -17.28 -11.41 -14.34
C ASN A 231 -18.47 -10.62 -14.91
N THR A 232 -19.12 -11.16 -15.97
CA THR A 232 -20.32 -10.54 -16.57
C THR A 232 -21.64 -11.13 -16.07
N ARG A 233 -21.61 -12.16 -15.22
CA ARG A 233 -22.77 -12.99 -14.89
C ARG A 233 -23.38 -12.74 -13.52
N LYS A 234 -22.57 -12.31 -12.54
CA LYS A 234 -22.96 -12.33 -11.13
C LYS A 234 -22.38 -11.18 -10.34
N GLN A 235 -23.20 -10.59 -9.50
CA GLN A 235 -22.79 -9.64 -8.46
C GLN A 235 -23.15 -10.22 -7.08
N GLY A 236 -22.25 -10.11 -6.10
CA GLY A 236 -22.54 -10.56 -4.73
C GLY A 236 -21.35 -11.15 -4.01
N LYS A 237 -21.61 -11.78 -2.86
CA LYS A 237 -20.57 -12.37 -2.02
C LYS A 237 -20.97 -13.78 -1.58
N GLU A 238 -20.04 -14.72 -1.71
CA GLU A 238 -20.18 -16.10 -1.24
C GLU A 238 -18.90 -16.52 -0.51
N ASN A 239 -19.02 -16.83 0.77
CA ASN A 239 -17.87 -17.16 1.62
C ASN A 239 -16.78 -16.06 1.59
N ASN A 240 -15.57 -16.43 1.14
CA ASN A 240 -14.43 -15.53 0.97
C ASN A 240 -14.34 -14.90 -0.43
N ILE A 241 -15.31 -15.16 -1.32
CA ILE A 241 -15.33 -14.71 -2.72
C ILE A 241 -16.32 -13.56 -2.86
N ASP A 242 -15.85 -12.41 -3.34
CA ASP A 242 -16.66 -11.30 -3.82
C ASP A 242 -16.75 -11.39 -5.36
N TYR A 243 -17.95 -11.54 -5.90
CA TYR A 243 -18.22 -11.46 -7.34
C TYR A 243 -18.51 -10.02 -7.70
N TYR A 244 -17.72 -9.45 -8.58
CA TYR A 244 -17.93 -8.09 -9.09
C TYR A 244 -18.34 -8.17 -10.56
N GLN A 245 -19.57 -7.71 -10.82
CA GLN A 245 -20.10 -7.74 -12.18
C GLN A 245 -19.54 -6.56 -12.99
N VAL A 246 -19.00 -6.86 -14.15
CA VAL A 246 -18.50 -5.91 -15.15
C VAL A 246 -19.32 -6.02 -16.42
N THR A 247 -19.23 -5.00 -17.29
CA THR A 247 -19.90 -4.95 -18.58
C THR A 247 -18.89 -5.09 -19.72
N GLU A 248 -19.36 -5.42 -20.93
CA GLU A 248 -18.50 -5.59 -22.11
C GLU A 248 -18.37 -4.31 -22.94
N ASP A 249 -19.17 -3.30 -22.66
CA ASP A 249 -19.24 -2.05 -23.39
C ASP A 249 -18.14 -1.05 -23.03
N THR A 250 -17.41 -1.29 -21.98
CA THR A 250 -16.33 -0.42 -21.51
C THR A 250 -15.06 -1.22 -21.16
N SER A 251 -13.92 -0.54 -21.14
CA SER A 251 -12.63 -1.17 -20.80
C SER A 251 -12.70 -1.93 -19.48
N ILE A 252 -12.40 -3.23 -19.51
CA ILE A 252 -12.32 -4.09 -18.32
C ILE A 252 -11.29 -3.56 -17.32
N VAL A 253 -10.17 -3.01 -17.78
CA VAL A 253 -9.14 -2.43 -16.91
C VAL A 253 -9.70 -1.26 -16.13
N HIS A 254 -10.40 -0.33 -16.77
CA HIS A 254 -11.04 0.80 -16.10
C HIS A 254 -12.05 0.34 -15.05
N GLN A 255 -12.86 -0.66 -15.36
CA GLN A 255 -13.84 -1.21 -14.41
C GLN A 255 -13.15 -1.85 -13.21
N ILE A 256 -12.08 -2.62 -13.43
CA ILE A 256 -11.26 -3.20 -12.37
C ILE A 256 -10.67 -2.10 -11.47
N LEU A 257 -10.04 -1.08 -12.04
CA LEU A 257 -9.44 0.01 -11.26
C LEU A 257 -10.47 0.76 -10.43
N ASN A 258 -11.67 1.01 -10.99
CA ASN A 258 -12.80 1.62 -10.26
C ASN A 258 -13.30 0.73 -9.13
N ALA A 259 -13.43 -0.58 -9.36
CA ALA A 259 -13.81 -1.54 -8.34
C ALA A 259 -12.79 -1.58 -7.20
N LEU A 260 -11.49 -1.63 -7.51
CA LEU A 260 -10.43 -1.61 -6.50
C LEU A 260 -10.47 -0.33 -5.67
N ARG A 261 -10.75 0.82 -6.31
CA ARG A 261 -10.98 2.08 -5.59
C ARG A 261 -12.18 1.98 -4.65
N HIS A 262 -13.31 1.43 -5.10
CA HIS A 262 -14.50 1.20 -4.28
C HIS A 262 -14.21 0.30 -3.07
N PHE A 263 -13.39 -0.73 -3.26
CA PHE A 263 -12.95 -1.63 -2.18
C PHE A 263 -11.83 -1.06 -1.32
N ASN A 264 -11.41 0.20 -1.54
CA ASN A 264 -10.29 0.86 -0.85
C ASN A 264 -8.96 0.09 -0.96
N ILE A 265 -8.72 -0.52 -2.12
CA ILE A 265 -7.48 -1.22 -2.46
C ILE A 265 -6.58 -0.24 -3.21
N GLN A 266 -5.46 0.14 -2.60
CA GLN A 266 -4.58 1.21 -3.09
C GLN A 266 -3.49 0.71 -4.05
N SER A 267 -3.23 -0.58 -4.09
CA SER A 267 -2.23 -1.14 -4.99
C SER A 267 -2.60 -2.52 -5.51
N VAL A 268 -2.18 -2.82 -6.73
CA VAL A 268 -2.38 -4.11 -7.39
C VAL A 268 -1.14 -4.53 -8.18
N LEU A 269 -0.70 -5.77 -7.95
CA LEU A 269 0.33 -6.45 -8.71
C LEU A 269 -0.34 -7.34 -9.78
N ALA A 270 -0.27 -6.96 -11.04
CA ALA A 270 -0.76 -7.79 -12.15
C ALA A 270 0.35 -8.77 -12.56
N GLU A 271 0.10 -10.06 -12.29
CA GLU A 271 1.03 -11.16 -12.55
C GLU A 271 0.50 -12.10 -13.61
N GLY A 272 0.44 -11.75 -14.81
CA GLY A 272 0.19 -12.83 -15.69
C GLY A 272 -0.76 -12.67 -16.83
N GLY A 273 -0.53 -13.53 -17.83
CA GLY A 273 -1.16 -13.49 -19.13
C GLY A 273 -0.72 -12.28 -19.97
N ALA A 274 -0.11 -12.53 -21.13
CA ALA A 274 0.30 -11.46 -22.04
C ALA A 274 -0.86 -10.51 -22.36
N GLN A 275 -2.05 -11.05 -22.58
CA GLN A 275 -3.26 -10.29 -22.88
C GLN A 275 -3.64 -9.33 -21.75
N LEU A 276 -3.61 -9.81 -20.49
CA LEU A 276 -3.91 -8.96 -19.34
C LEU A 276 -2.88 -7.84 -19.18
N LEU A 277 -1.60 -8.17 -19.30
CA LEU A 277 -0.54 -7.15 -19.20
C LEU A 277 -0.65 -6.13 -20.32
N GLN A 278 -0.93 -6.57 -21.56
CA GLN A 278 -1.11 -5.69 -22.69
C GLN A 278 -2.29 -4.73 -22.50
N SER A 279 -3.42 -5.21 -21.98
CA SER A 279 -4.59 -4.37 -21.72
C SER A 279 -4.39 -3.26 -20.68
N PHE A 280 -3.32 -3.32 -19.88
CA PHE A 280 -2.91 -2.25 -18.97
C PHE A 280 -1.95 -1.24 -19.64
N ILE A 281 -1.32 -1.60 -20.75
CA ILE A 281 -0.37 -0.75 -21.48
C ILE A 281 -1.11 0.08 -22.54
N ASP A 282 -2.15 -0.50 -23.15
CA ASP A 282 -3.03 0.15 -24.13
C ASP A 282 -3.94 1.21 -23.47
#